data_c50d9860cc1b4816d80e25af5034ebd5
#
_entry.id   c50d9860cc1b4816d80e25af5034ebd5
#
_cell.length_a   1.000
_cell.length_b   1.000
_cell.length_c   1.000
_cell.angle_alpha   90.00
_cell.angle_beta   90.00
_cell.angle_gamma   90.00
#
_symmetry.space_group_name_H-M   'P 1'
#
loop_
_entity.id
_entity.type
_entity.pdbx_description
1 polymer ?
#
loop_
_entity_poly.entity_id
_entity_poly.type
_entity_poly.pdbx_seq_one_letter_code
_entity_poly.pdbx_strand_id
1 'polypeptide(L)'
;MSLVPYVIEQTSRGERNYDIYSRLLKDRIIFLGEEVNETTASLVVAQLLFLESEDPGKDIHLYINSPGGMVTAGLAIYDTMQYIKCDVSTICIGMAASMGAFLLAGGTKGKRMALPNSEIMIHQPSGGAQGQATEIKIVAEQILKTKRKLNEILAANTGKPLEVIQQDTERDNFMSAEEAKEYGLIDEVIVNH
;
A
#
# COMPACT_ATOMS: atom_id res chain seq x y z
N MET A 1 17.14 -8.70 15.15
CA MET A 1 15.91 -9.49 14.92
C MET A 1 14.97 -9.18 16.07
N SER A 2 13.88 -8.49 15.84
CA SER A 2 12.85 -8.26 16.87
C SER A 2 12.13 -9.59 17.13
N LEU A 3 11.90 -9.88 18.43
CA LEU A 3 11.16 -11.07 18.83
C LEU A 3 9.68 -10.88 18.42
N VAL A 4 9.18 -11.75 17.55
CA VAL A 4 7.77 -11.80 17.21
C VAL A 4 7.04 -12.57 18.32
N PRO A 5 6.07 -11.96 19.04
CA PRO A 5 5.36 -12.64 20.11
C PRO A 5 4.47 -13.77 19.58
N TYR A 6 4.33 -14.81 20.38
CA TYR A 6 3.41 -15.92 20.15
C TYR A 6 2.15 -15.78 21.00
N VAL A 7 1.03 -16.20 20.45
CA VAL A 7 -0.27 -16.29 21.16
C VAL A 7 -0.75 -17.73 21.14
N ILE A 8 -1.36 -18.17 22.25
CA ILE A 8 -1.94 -19.49 22.41
C ILE A 8 -3.45 -19.35 22.32
N GLU A 9 -4.07 -20.03 21.36
CA GLU A 9 -5.52 -20.09 21.20
C GLU A 9 -6.01 -21.46 21.67
N GLN A 10 -6.94 -21.47 22.64
CA GLN A 10 -7.59 -22.71 23.06
C GLN A 10 -8.78 -23.01 22.16
N THR A 11 -8.79 -24.18 21.56
CA THR A 11 -9.88 -24.65 20.70
C THR A 11 -10.47 -25.94 21.27
N SER A 12 -11.63 -26.36 20.79
CA SER A 12 -12.23 -27.65 21.12
C SER A 12 -11.37 -28.88 20.79
N ARG A 13 -10.31 -28.68 19.97
CA ARG A 13 -9.36 -29.73 19.54
C ARG A 13 -7.98 -29.61 20.20
N GLY A 14 -7.84 -28.75 21.23
CA GLY A 14 -6.57 -28.50 21.94
C GLY A 14 -6.01 -27.10 21.70
N GLU A 15 -4.80 -26.88 22.20
CA GLU A 15 -4.08 -25.62 22.08
C GLU A 15 -3.42 -25.50 20.71
N ARG A 16 -3.46 -24.28 20.13
CA ARG A 16 -2.74 -23.92 18.91
C ARG A 16 -1.89 -22.69 19.16
N ASN A 17 -0.63 -22.76 18.79
CA ASN A 17 0.31 -21.65 18.86
C ASN A 17 0.37 -20.95 17.50
N TYR A 18 0.27 -19.62 17.52
CA TYR A 18 0.47 -18.75 16.38
C TYR A 18 1.47 -17.66 16.73
N ASP A 19 2.35 -17.25 15.80
CA ASP A 19 2.92 -15.92 15.91
C ASP A 19 1.82 -14.87 15.71
N ILE A 20 2.05 -13.63 16.18
CA ILE A 20 1.01 -12.61 16.18
C ILE A 20 0.51 -12.28 14.77
N TYR A 21 1.38 -12.27 13.76
CA TYR A 21 0.98 -11.97 12.38
C TYR A 21 0.13 -13.09 11.78
N SER A 22 0.51 -14.35 11.99
CA SER A 22 -0.29 -15.51 11.58
C SER A 22 -1.65 -15.54 12.27
N ARG A 23 -1.73 -15.09 13.52
CA ARG A 23 -3.02 -14.99 14.23
C ARG A 23 -3.91 -13.91 13.63
N LEU A 24 -3.34 -12.73 13.35
CA LEU A 24 -4.07 -11.62 12.74
C LEU A 24 -4.49 -11.93 11.29
N LEU A 25 -3.69 -12.70 10.56
CA LEU A 25 -4.03 -13.14 9.22
C LEU A 25 -5.33 -13.98 9.18
N LYS A 26 -5.62 -14.75 10.24
CA LYS A 26 -6.91 -15.46 10.38
C LYS A 26 -8.10 -14.50 10.42
N ASP A 27 -7.90 -13.29 10.93
CA ASP A 27 -8.88 -12.22 10.94
C ASP A 27 -8.80 -11.34 9.68
N ARG A 28 -8.10 -11.83 8.64
CA ARG A 28 -7.91 -11.20 7.33
C ARG A 28 -7.14 -9.88 7.38
N ILE A 29 -6.26 -9.75 8.36
CA ILE A 29 -5.43 -8.57 8.58
C ILE A 29 -4.01 -8.84 8.07
N ILE A 30 -3.53 -7.98 7.18
CA ILE A 30 -2.16 -7.97 6.62
C ILE A 30 -1.47 -6.68 7.05
N PHE A 31 -0.17 -6.76 7.37
CA PHE A 31 0.65 -5.60 7.67
C PHE A 31 1.71 -5.37 6.60
N LEU A 32 1.76 -4.13 6.09
CA LEU A 32 2.90 -3.57 5.37
C LEU A 32 3.55 -2.53 6.29
N GLY A 33 4.43 -3.00 7.19
CA GLY A 33 5.04 -2.22 8.26
C GLY A 33 6.49 -1.81 8.00
N GLU A 34 6.97 -1.90 6.76
CA GLU A 34 8.36 -1.63 6.39
C GLU A 34 8.46 -1.14 4.93
N GLU A 35 9.68 -0.98 4.44
CA GLU A 35 9.95 -0.59 3.07
C GLU A 35 9.38 -1.60 2.06
N VAL A 36 8.83 -1.09 0.96
CA VAL A 36 8.33 -1.90 -0.16
C VAL A 36 9.51 -2.40 -0.99
N ASN A 37 9.75 -3.70 -0.95
CA ASN A 37 10.79 -4.40 -1.70
C ASN A 37 10.27 -5.74 -2.22
N GLU A 38 11.11 -6.50 -2.92
CA GLU A 38 10.71 -7.79 -3.52
C GLU A 38 10.21 -8.79 -2.47
N THR A 39 10.83 -8.82 -1.28
CA THR A 39 10.47 -9.75 -0.21
C THR A 39 9.12 -9.37 0.40
N THR A 40 8.96 -8.10 0.81
CA THR A 40 7.71 -7.62 1.41
C THR A 40 6.55 -7.72 0.43
N ALA A 41 6.78 -7.41 -0.85
CA ALA A 41 5.76 -7.55 -1.88
C ALA A 41 5.34 -9.01 -2.07
N SER A 42 6.28 -9.94 -2.16
CA SER A 42 5.99 -11.37 -2.29
C SER A 42 5.16 -11.89 -1.11
N LEU A 43 5.47 -11.45 0.11
CA LEU A 43 4.73 -11.84 1.31
C LEU A 43 3.29 -11.27 1.31
N VAL A 44 3.12 -9.99 0.97
CA VAL A 44 1.78 -9.38 0.90
C VAL A 44 0.94 -10.03 -0.21
N VAL A 45 1.52 -10.22 -1.40
CA VAL A 45 0.84 -10.89 -2.53
C VAL A 45 0.40 -12.31 -2.15
N ALA A 46 1.29 -13.10 -1.51
CA ALA A 46 0.94 -14.46 -1.07
C ALA A 46 -0.22 -14.46 -0.05
N GLN A 47 -0.23 -13.51 0.89
CA GLN A 47 -1.31 -13.37 1.87
C GLN A 47 -2.63 -12.94 1.22
N LEU A 48 -2.61 -12.02 0.25
CA LEU A 48 -3.80 -11.61 -0.50
C LEU A 48 -4.42 -12.80 -1.25
N LEU A 49 -3.61 -13.56 -1.98
CA LEU A 49 -4.07 -14.74 -2.72
C LEU A 49 -4.57 -15.86 -1.80
N PHE A 50 -3.90 -16.07 -0.67
CA PHE A 50 -4.34 -17.03 0.35
C PHE A 50 -5.71 -16.66 0.90
N LEU A 51 -5.91 -15.39 1.31
CA LEU A 51 -7.17 -14.94 1.87
C LEU A 51 -8.32 -14.95 0.84
N GLU A 52 -8.04 -14.66 -0.42
CA GLU A 52 -9.02 -14.84 -1.49
C GLU A 52 -9.45 -16.29 -1.63
N SER A 53 -8.50 -17.24 -1.57
CA SER A 53 -8.82 -18.66 -1.68
C SER A 53 -9.67 -19.20 -0.51
N GLU A 54 -9.52 -18.60 0.68
CA GLU A 54 -10.30 -18.97 1.88
C GLU A 54 -11.76 -18.47 1.80
N ASP A 55 -11.96 -17.20 1.44
CA ASP A 55 -13.29 -16.61 1.30
C ASP A 55 -13.24 -15.35 0.40
N PRO A 56 -13.61 -15.46 -0.87
CA PRO A 56 -13.57 -14.33 -1.80
C PRO A 56 -14.64 -13.26 -1.55
N GLY A 57 -15.60 -13.51 -0.66
CA GLY A 57 -16.70 -12.60 -0.34
C GLY A 57 -16.44 -11.70 0.87
N LYS A 58 -15.30 -11.88 1.54
CA LYS A 58 -14.96 -11.08 2.72
C LYS A 58 -13.82 -10.11 2.45
N ASP A 59 -13.91 -8.94 3.06
CA ASP A 59 -12.88 -7.91 2.98
C ASP A 59 -11.53 -8.39 3.53
N ILE A 60 -10.47 -7.84 2.97
CA ILE A 60 -9.09 -7.97 3.48
C ILE A 60 -8.69 -6.60 4.02
N HIS A 61 -8.05 -6.55 5.18
CA HIS A 61 -7.60 -5.33 5.82
C HIS A 61 -6.08 -5.20 5.71
N LEU A 62 -5.61 -4.28 4.88
CA LEU A 62 -4.19 -3.99 4.70
C LEU A 62 -3.80 -2.75 5.51
N TYR A 63 -3.09 -2.98 6.63
CA TYR A 63 -2.52 -1.93 7.46
C TYR A 63 -1.18 -1.50 6.91
N ILE A 64 -1.01 -0.18 6.71
CA ILE A 64 0.17 0.41 6.07
C ILE A 64 0.87 1.36 7.04
N ASN A 65 2.14 1.06 7.31
CA ASN A 65 3.10 1.95 7.96
C ASN A 65 4.44 1.83 7.22
N SER A 66 4.54 2.52 6.08
CA SER A 66 5.63 2.30 5.13
C SER A 66 6.13 3.62 4.53
N PRO A 67 7.46 3.82 4.44
CA PRO A 67 8.05 4.95 3.74
C PRO A 67 7.96 4.81 2.19
N GLY A 68 7.38 3.73 1.68
CA GLY A 68 7.41 3.38 0.27
C GLY A 68 8.59 2.50 -0.10
N GLY A 69 9.09 2.62 -1.31
CA GLY A 69 10.23 1.81 -1.79
C GLY A 69 10.13 1.49 -3.27
N MET A 70 10.47 0.26 -3.64
CA MET A 70 10.58 -0.18 -5.04
C MET A 70 9.25 -0.14 -5.78
N VAL A 71 9.18 0.64 -6.87
CA VAL A 71 7.95 0.83 -7.65
C VAL A 71 7.42 -0.48 -8.24
N THR A 72 8.28 -1.33 -8.78
CA THR A 72 7.86 -2.62 -9.37
C THR A 72 7.27 -3.57 -8.34
N ALA A 73 7.85 -3.59 -7.14
CA ALA A 73 7.33 -4.36 -6.01
C ALA A 73 5.97 -3.83 -5.53
N GLY A 74 5.83 -2.50 -5.43
CA GLY A 74 4.56 -1.87 -5.08
C GLY A 74 3.47 -2.10 -6.12
N LEU A 75 3.80 -2.06 -7.41
CA LEU A 75 2.85 -2.37 -8.48
C LEU A 75 2.41 -3.84 -8.45
N ALA A 76 3.27 -4.78 -8.04
CA ALA A 76 2.88 -6.18 -7.86
C ALA A 76 1.81 -6.33 -6.77
N ILE A 77 1.94 -5.61 -5.65
CA ILE A 77 0.91 -5.58 -4.60
C ILE A 77 -0.37 -4.94 -5.15
N TYR A 78 -0.25 -3.75 -5.76
CA TYR A 78 -1.38 -3.01 -6.30
C TYR A 78 -2.19 -3.83 -7.32
N ASP A 79 -1.51 -4.40 -8.31
CA ASP A 79 -2.16 -5.20 -9.35
C ASP A 79 -2.85 -6.44 -8.75
N THR A 80 -2.26 -7.05 -7.70
CA THR A 80 -2.89 -8.16 -6.97
C THR A 80 -4.14 -7.71 -6.22
N MET A 81 -4.10 -6.54 -5.53
CA MET A 81 -5.27 -5.96 -4.87
C MET A 81 -6.43 -5.72 -5.85
N GLN A 82 -6.11 -5.30 -7.10
CA GLN A 82 -7.12 -5.09 -8.14
C GLN A 82 -7.59 -6.39 -8.81
N TYR A 83 -6.75 -7.45 -8.81
CA TYR A 83 -7.02 -8.71 -9.47
C TYR A 83 -7.94 -9.63 -8.66
N ILE A 84 -7.77 -9.68 -7.34
CA ILE A 84 -8.57 -10.53 -6.44
C ILE A 84 -10.01 -10.04 -6.34
N LYS A 85 -10.92 -10.96 -5.98
CA LYS A 85 -12.36 -10.64 -5.83
C LYS A 85 -12.72 -9.98 -4.52
N CYS A 86 -11.86 -10.15 -3.49
CA CYS A 86 -12.09 -9.52 -2.20
C CYS A 86 -11.93 -8.01 -2.30
N ASP A 87 -12.77 -7.25 -1.63
CA ASP A 87 -12.47 -5.85 -1.36
C ASP A 87 -11.26 -5.74 -0.43
N VAL A 88 -10.35 -4.82 -0.76
CA VAL A 88 -9.17 -4.55 0.07
C VAL A 88 -9.36 -3.19 0.76
N SER A 89 -9.65 -3.24 2.05
CA SER A 89 -9.64 -2.06 2.91
C SER A 89 -8.20 -1.70 3.25
N THR A 90 -7.80 -0.47 3.02
CA THR A 90 -6.44 0.03 3.34
C THR A 90 -6.50 1.00 4.50
N ILE A 91 -5.61 0.83 5.49
CA ILE A 91 -5.60 1.63 6.71
C ILE A 91 -4.18 2.16 6.96
N CYS A 92 -3.98 3.46 6.89
CA CYS A 92 -2.72 4.07 7.28
C CYS A 92 -2.61 4.20 8.80
N ILE A 93 -1.51 3.66 9.35
CA ILE A 93 -1.11 3.81 10.75
C ILE A 93 0.31 4.40 10.78
N GLY A 94 0.48 5.58 11.37
CA GLY A 94 1.76 6.28 11.40
C GLY A 94 2.08 6.97 10.07
N MET A 95 2.59 6.24 9.07
CA MET A 95 2.98 6.83 7.78
C MET A 95 2.61 5.96 6.58
N ALA A 96 2.17 6.61 5.52
CA ALA A 96 2.11 6.04 4.18
C ALA A 96 2.76 7.01 3.19
N ALA A 97 4.01 6.76 2.81
CA ALA A 97 4.76 7.63 1.91
C ALA A 97 5.07 6.94 0.57
N SER A 98 5.13 7.74 -0.52
CA SER A 98 5.54 7.24 -1.83
C SER A 98 4.72 6.03 -2.29
N MET A 99 5.34 4.86 -2.52
CA MET A 99 4.61 3.63 -2.83
C MET A 99 3.64 3.21 -1.72
N GLY A 100 3.88 3.58 -0.46
CA GLY A 100 2.93 3.36 0.65
C GLY A 100 1.64 4.15 0.46
N ALA A 101 1.73 5.44 0.10
CA ALA A 101 0.58 6.28 -0.21
C ALA A 101 -0.15 5.80 -1.48
N PHE A 102 0.60 5.34 -2.48
CA PHE A 102 0.05 4.76 -3.70
C PHE A 102 -0.81 3.52 -3.40
N LEU A 103 -0.32 2.62 -2.54
CA LEU A 103 -1.05 1.43 -2.12
C LEU A 103 -2.26 1.79 -1.25
N LEU A 104 -2.13 2.78 -0.36
CA LEU A 104 -3.22 3.30 0.45
C LEU A 104 -4.37 3.80 -0.43
N ALA A 105 -4.06 4.64 -1.41
CA ALA A 105 -5.03 5.16 -2.38
C ALA A 105 -5.59 4.08 -3.31
N GLY A 106 -4.89 2.94 -3.45
CA GLY A 106 -5.27 1.79 -4.26
C GLY A 106 -6.28 0.84 -3.63
N GLY A 107 -6.67 1.06 -2.37
CA GLY A 107 -7.71 0.30 -1.70
C GLY A 107 -9.08 0.46 -2.35
N THR A 108 -10.01 -0.42 -2.00
CA THR A 108 -11.39 -0.36 -2.48
C THR A 108 -12.03 0.97 -2.08
N LYS A 109 -12.63 1.66 -3.03
CA LYS A 109 -13.26 2.97 -2.82
C LYS A 109 -14.34 2.89 -1.72
N GLY A 110 -14.30 3.83 -0.78
CA GLY A 110 -15.13 3.84 0.42
C GLY A 110 -14.53 3.04 1.59
N LYS A 111 -13.40 2.36 1.39
CA LYS A 111 -12.73 1.51 2.40
C LYS A 111 -11.24 1.89 2.60
N ARG A 112 -10.84 3.11 2.20
CA ARG A 112 -9.50 3.65 2.37
C ARG A 112 -9.49 4.58 3.57
N MET A 113 -8.67 4.29 4.57
CA MET A 113 -8.75 4.94 5.88
C MET A 113 -7.38 5.36 6.40
N ALA A 114 -7.37 6.28 7.34
CA ALA A 114 -6.19 6.61 8.13
C ALA A 114 -6.55 6.90 9.58
N LEU A 115 -5.62 6.64 10.50
CA LEU A 115 -5.72 7.12 11.87
C LEU A 115 -5.42 8.62 11.94
N PRO A 116 -5.95 9.36 12.93
CA PRO A 116 -5.93 10.83 12.94
C PRO A 116 -4.54 11.47 12.89
N ASN A 117 -3.52 10.79 13.41
CA ASN A 117 -2.14 11.29 13.46
C ASN A 117 -1.25 10.67 12.37
N SER A 118 -1.84 10.04 11.36
CA SER A 118 -1.11 9.49 10.24
C SER A 118 -0.65 10.59 9.29
N GLU A 119 0.53 10.40 8.72
CA GLU A 119 1.10 11.25 7.68
C GLU A 119 1.10 10.52 6.33
N ILE A 120 0.63 11.18 5.30
CA ILE A 120 0.58 10.64 3.94
C ILE A 120 1.46 11.52 3.04
N MET A 121 2.32 10.94 2.23
CA MET A 121 3.18 11.69 1.33
C MET A 121 3.17 11.10 -0.08
N ILE A 122 2.92 11.96 -1.05
CA ILE A 122 2.99 11.62 -2.48
C ILE A 122 4.13 12.38 -3.15
N HIS A 123 4.81 11.73 -4.08
CA HIS A 123 5.83 12.33 -4.93
C HIS A 123 6.08 11.49 -6.19
N GLN A 124 6.84 12.05 -7.13
CA GLN A 124 7.25 11.33 -8.33
C GLN A 124 8.27 10.20 -8.02
N PRO A 125 8.36 9.16 -8.88
CA PRO A 125 9.39 8.13 -8.71
C PRO A 125 10.79 8.74 -8.89
N SER A 126 11.71 8.30 -8.03
CA SER A 126 13.13 8.61 -8.20
C SER A 126 13.83 7.47 -8.92
N GLY A 127 14.91 7.81 -9.62
CA GLY A 127 15.75 6.82 -10.29
C GLY A 127 16.98 7.48 -10.86
N GLY A 128 17.94 6.68 -11.30
CA GLY A 128 19.17 7.15 -11.91
C GLY A 128 19.76 6.10 -12.84
N ALA A 129 20.67 6.53 -13.71
CA ALA A 129 21.41 5.65 -14.59
C ALA A 129 22.85 6.13 -14.73
N GLN A 130 23.75 5.18 -14.90
CA GLN A 130 25.15 5.41 -15.23
C GLN A 130 25.52 4.46 -16.37
N GLY A 131 26.28 4.93 -17.33
CA GLY A 131 26.69 4.12 -18.48
C GLY A 131 26.83 4.97 -19.75
N GLN A 132 26.68 4.35 -20.90
CA GLN A 132 26.72 5.02 -22.20
C GLN A 132 25.48 5.91 -22.42
N ALA A 133 25.62 6.97 -23.23
CA ALA A 133 24.52 7.92 -23.45
C ALA A 133 23.19 7.27 -23.87
N THR A 134 23.24 6.24 -24.71
CA THR A 134 22.05 5.49 -25.14
C THR A 134 21.39 4.74 -23.97
N GLU A 135 22.19 4.12 -23.10
CA GLU A 135 21.68 3.41 -21.91
C GLU A 135 21.01 4.38 -20.93
N ILE A 136 21.66 5.53 -20.67
CA ILE A 136 21.09 6.59 -19.83
C ILE A 136 19.75 7.07 -20.39
N LYS A 137 19.66 7.28 -21.71
CA LYS A 137 18.41 7.68 -22.38
C LYS A 137 17.30 6.64 -22.18
N ILE A 138 17.60 5.35 -22.39
CA ILE A 138 16.62 4.26 -22.22
C ILE A 138 16.06 4.25 -20.78
N VAL A 139 16.94 4.37 -19.78
CA VAL A 139 16.51 4.40 -18.37
C VAL A 139 15.69 5.65 -18.06
N ALA A 140 16.09 6.82 -18.55
CA ALA A 140 15.34 8.06 -18.37
C ALA A 140 13.94 7.97 -18.98
N GLU A 141 13.82 7.45 -20.20
CA GLU A 141 12.52 7.22 -20.84
C GLU A 141 11.64 6.25 -20.05
N GLN A 142 12.24 5.20 -19.47
CA GLN A 142 11.52 4.24 -18.62
C GLN A 142 11.01 4.89 -17.31
N ILE A 143 11.82 5.73 -16.67
CA ILE A 143 11.41 6.49 -15.47
C ILE A 143 10.23 7.41 -15.80
N LEU A 144 10.28 8.12 -16.93
CA LEU A 144 9.19 9.00 -17.36
C LEU A 144 7.89 8.22 -17.66
N LYS A 145 7.98 7.04 -18.29
CA LYS A 145 6.83 6.16 -18.49
C LYS A 145 6.23 5.70 -17.16
N THR A 146 7.07 5.32 -16.21
CA THR A 146 6.65 4.93 -14.86
C THR A 146 5.97 6.08 -14.13
N LYS A 147 6.56 7.29 -14.15
CA LYS A 147 5.97 8.50 -13.58
C LYS A 147 4.56 8.73 -14.11
N ARG A 148 4.41 8.67 -15.43
CA ARG A 148 3.10 8.87 -16.09
C ARG A 148 2.08 7.82 -15.65
N LYS A 149 2.45 6.53 -15.66
CA LYS A 149 1.58 5.43 -15.22
C LYS A 149 1.10 5.63 -13.78
N LEU A 150 2.01 5.96 -12.86
CA LEU A 150 1.66 6.18 -11.44
C LEU A 150 0.71 7.37 -11.27
N ASN A 151 0.95 8.47 -11.98
CA ASN A 151 0.08 9.64 -11.93
C ASN A 151 -1.31 9.36 -12.52
N GLU A 152 -1.41 8.61 -13.60
CA GLU A 152 -2.71 8.19 -14.19
C GLU A 152 -3.51 7.32 -13.21
N ILE A 153 -2.85 6.40 -12.50
CA ILE A 153 -3.51 5.57 -11.47
C ILE A 153 -3.94 6.42 -10.27
N LEU A 154 -3.08 7.32 -9.77
CA LEU A 154 -3.44 8.22 -8.67
C LEU A 154 -4.60 9.13 -9.05
N ALA A 155 -4.63 9.67 -10.27
CA ALA A 155 -5.74 10.48 -10.77
C ALA A 155 -7.06 9.70 -10.76
N ALA A 156 -7.03 8.44 -11.22
CA ALA A 156 -8.20 7.57 -11.20
C ALA A 156 -8.68 7.25 -9.77
N ASN A 157 -7.75 6.99 -8.85
CA ASN A 157 -8.08 6.64 -7.47
C ASN A 157 -8.57 7.84 -6.64
N THR A 158 -8.00 9.03 -6.86
CA THR A 158 -8.37 10.25 -6.12
C THR A 158 -9.54 11.00 -6.72
N GLY A 159 -9.78 10.82 -8.03
CA GLY A 159 -10.76 11.61 -8.79
C GLY A 159 -10.26 13.00 -9.19
N LYS A 160 -8.98 13.32 -8.94
CA LYS A 160 -8.39 14.59 -9.33
C LYS A 160 -7.95 14.57 -10.81
N PRO A 161 -7.96 15.74 -11.49
CA PRO A 161 -7.39 15.85 -12.83
C PRO A 161 -5.92 15.42 -12.87
N LEU A 162 -5.50 14.79 -13.97
CA LEU A 162 -4.13 14.29 -14.12
C LEU A 162 -3.08 15.41 -13.97
N GLU A 163 -3.38 16.61 -14.47
CA GLU A 163 -2.49 17.77 -14.41
C GLU A 163 -2.25 18.21 -12.95
N VAL A 164 -3.28 18.12 -12.09
CA VAL A 164 -3.15 18.41 -10.66
C VAL A 164 -2.26 17.38 -9.99
N ILE A 165 -2.48 16.08 -10.25
CA ILE A 165 -1.61 15.01 -9.72
C ILE A 165 -0.16 15.20 -10.19
N GLN A 166 0.07 15.55 -11.46
CA GLN A 166 1.42 15.79 -12.00
C GLN A 166 2.13 16.94 -11.28
N GLN A 167 1.40 18.01 -10.98
CA GLN A 167 1.95 19.16 -10.25
C GLN A 167 2.23 18.81 -8.79
N ASP A 168 1.28 18.16 -8.12
CA ASP A 168 1.33 17.88 -6.67
C ASP A 168 2.33 16.76 -6.32
N THR A 169 2.67 15.90 -7.28
CA THR A 169 3.70 14.85 -7.12
C THR A 169 5.09 15.28 -7.60
N GLU A 170 5.27 16.49 -8.08
CA GLU A 170 6.58 16.94 -8.62
C GLU A 170 7.65 17.02 -7.54
N ARG A 171 7.27 17.26 -6.29
CA ARG A 171 8.09 17.22 -5.08
C ARG A 171 7.32 16.53 -3.96
N ASP A 172 8.01 16.29 -2.84
CA ASP A 172 7.39 15.70 -1.65
C ASP A 172 6.21 16.57 -1.20
N ASN A 173 5.03 15.99 -1.21
CA ASN A 173 3.78 16.61 -0.80
C ASN A 173 3.22 15.84 0.38
N PHE A 174 3.49 16.36 1.59
CA PHE A 174 3.05 15.80 2.85
C PHE A 174 1.64 16.28 3.18
N MET A 175 0.83 15.37 3.66
CA MET A 175 -0.56 15.61 4.06
C MET A 175 -0.84 14.93 5.40
N SER A 176 -1.56 15.62 6.28
CA SER A 176 -2.24 15.00 7.41
C SER A 176 -3.35 14.06 6.93
N ALA A 177 -3.90 13.25 7.83
CA ALA A 177 -5.00 12.34 7.50
C ALA A 177 -6.22 13.11 6.94
N GLU A 178 -6.57 14.27 7.52
CA GLU A 178 -7.69 15.08 7.03
C GLU A 178 -7.42 15.68 5.64
N GLU A 179 -6.22 16.22 5.41
CA GLU A 179 -5.82 16.72 4.09
C GLU A 179 -5.82 15.62 3.03
N ALA A 180 -5.36 14.40 3.38
CA ALA A 180 -5.38 13.24 2.49
C ALA A 180 -6.81 12.80 2.13
N LYS A 181 -7.76 12.94 3.07
CA LYS A 181 -9.19 12.72 2.83
C LYS A 181 -9.76 13.77 1.88
N GLU A 182 -9.51 15.04 2.12
CA GLU A 182 -9.95 16.14 1.24
C GLU A 182 -9.32 16.02 -0.17
N TYR A 183 -8.09 15.53 -0.23
CA TYR A 183 -7.38 15.26 -1.47
C TYR A 183 -8.01 14.09 -2.25
N GLY A 184 -8.59 13.11 -1.57
CA GLY A 184 -9.20 11.91 -2.15
C GLY A 184 -8.29 10.68 -2.14
N LEU A 185 -7.15 10.73 -1.43
CA LEU A 185 -6.26 9.57 -1.24
C LEU A 185 -6.88 8.53 -0.32
N ILE A 186 -7.69 8.99 0.64
CA ILE A 186 -8.48 8.14 1.54
C ILE A 186 -9.94 8.60 1.56
N ASP A 187 -10.80 7.78 2.13
CA ASP A 187 -12.25 8.03 2.22
C ASP A 187 -12.66 8.49 3.63
N GLU A 188 -11.92 8.04 4.66
CA GLU A 188 -12.29 8.32 6.06
C GLU A 188 -11.07 8.43 6.99
N VAL A 189 -11.19 9.31 8.00
CA VAL A 189 -10.28 9.35 9.15
C VAL A 189 -10.99 8.70 10.33
N ILE A 190 -10.47 7.57 10.81
CA ILE A 190 -11.10 6.78 11.88
C ILE A 190 -10.50 7.13 13.24
N VAL A 191 -11.34 7.64 14.15
CA VAL A 191 -10.93 8.06 15.51
C VAL A 191 -11.15 6.92 16.51
N ASN A 192 -12.20 6.12 16.32
CA ASN A 192 -12.56 4.99 17.17
C ASN A 192 -12.98 3.79 16.31
N HIS A 193 -12.77 2.61 16.86
CA HIS A 193 -13.11 1.33 16.21
C HIS A 193 -14.50 0.87 16.67
#